data_ba989f03861180d0ce3a39152800870f
#
_entry.id   ba989f03861180d0ce3a39152800870f
#
_cell.length_a   1.000
_cell.length_b   1.000
_cell.length_c   1.000
_cell.angle_alpha   90.00
_cell.angle_beta   90.00
_cell.angle_gamma   90.00
#
_symmetry.space_group_name_H-M   'P 1'
#
loop_
_entity.id
_entity.type
_entity.pdbx_description
1 polymer ?
#
loop_
_entity_poly.entity_id
_entity_poly.type
_entity_poly.pdbx_seq_one_letter_code
_entity_poly.pdbx_strand_id
1 'polypeptide(L)'
;PRALACARDNLQRLGVLAQVQLQSADLFPEGRAPLVVCNPPWVPARPSSPIEHAVYDEGSRMLRGFLAGLAAHLEPAGEGWLILSDLAEHLGLRSREQLLGWIAEAGLKVLGREDIRPHHAKAADAGDALHAARAAEVTSLWRLAAA
;
A
#
# COMPACT_ATOMS: atom_id res chain seq x y z
N PRO A 1 -2.46 -19.73 0.25
CA PRO A 1 -3.69 -20.54 0.06
C PRO A 1 -4.89 -19.99 0.82
N ARG A 2 -4.76 -19.70 2.14
CA ARG A 2 -5.90 -19.24 2.97
C ARG A 2 -6.46 -17.89 2.52
N ALA A 3 -5.61 -16.90 2.21
CA ALA A 3 -6.03 -15.59 1.76
C ALA A 3 -6.80 -15.67 0.43
N LEU A 4 -6.32 -16.46 -0.53
CA LEU A 4 -6.99 -16.65 -1.82
C LEU A 4 -8.34 -17.38 -1.68
N ALA A 5 -8.44 -18.35 -0.76
CA ALA A 5 -9.72 -19.03 -0.46
C ALA A 5 -10.74 -18.00 0.10
N CYS A 6 -10.33 -17.22 1.11
CA CYS A 6 -11.17 -16.18 1.68
C CYS A 6 -11.59 -15.12 0.64
N ALA A 7 -10.68 -14.71 -0.23
CA ALA A 7 -11.01 -13.78 -1.32
C ALA A 7 -12.04 -14.37 -2.28
N ARG A 8 -11.89 -15.66 -2.67
CA ARG A 8 -12.84 -16.37 -3.52
C ARG A 8 -14.22 -16.41 -2.91
N ASP A 9 -14.32 -16.80 -1.63
CA ASP A 9 -15.60 -16.89 -0.91
C ASP A 9 -16.28 -15.51 -0.83
N ASN A 10 -15.52 -14.44 -0.60
CA ASN A 10 -16.03 -13.08 -0.56
C ASN A 10 -16.56 -12.64 -1.94
N LEU A 11 -15.79 -12.88 -3.02
CA LEU A 11 -16.19 -12.52 -4.39
C LEU A 11 -17.43 -13.31 -4.82
N GLN A 12 -17.54 -14.58 -4.41
CA GLN A 12 -18.72 -15.39 -4.69
C GLN A 12 -19.95 -14.85 -3.98
N ARG A 13 -19.85 -14.50 -2.69
CA ARG A 13 -20.94 -13.88 -1.93
C ARG A 13 -21.41 -12.55 -2.52
N LEU A 14 -20.48 -11.78 -3.09
CA LEU A 14 -20.77 -10.51 -3.75
C LEU A 14 -21.28 -10.67 -5.21
N GLY A 15 -21.26 -11.88 -5.75
CA GLY A 15 -21.71 -12.15 -7.12
C GLY A 15 -20.75 -11.63 -8.21
N VAL A 16 -19.52 -11.32 -7.87
CA VAL A 16 -18.53 -10.71 -8.81
C VAL A 16 -17.35 -11.62 -9.15
N LEU A 17 -17.38 -12.88 -8.74
CA LEU A 17 -16.26 -13.81 -8.95
C LEU A 17 -15.87 -13.94 -10.44
N ALA A 18 -16.83 -13.89 -11.36
CA ALA A 18 -16.57 -13.99 -12.80
C ALA A 18 -15.82 -12.78 -13.38
N GLN A 19 -15.77 -11.66 -12.64
CA GLN A 19 -15.09 -10.43 -13.06
C GLN A 19 -13.66 -10.33 -12.51
N VAL A 20 -13.24 -11.27 -11.64
CA VAL A 20 -11.97 -11.19 -10.91
C VAL A 20 -11.15 -12.44 -11.11
N GLN A 21 -9.91 -12.28 -11.56
CA GLN A 21 -8.93 -13.34 -11.64
C GLN A 21 -8.05 -13.32 -10.37
N LEU A 22 -8.20 -14.35 -9.52
CA LEU A 22 -7.36 -14.52 -8.34
C LEU A 22 -6.06 -15.24 -8.71
N GLN A 23 -4.92 -14.64 -8.37
CA GLN A 23 -3.60 -15.19 -8.63
C GLN A 23 -2.74 -15.21 -7.35
N SER A 24 -1.88 -16.22 -7.23
CA SER A 24 -0.80 -16.26 -6.24
C SER A 24 0.47 -15.72 -6.93
N ALA A 25 0.90 -14.54 -6.52
CA ALA A 25 2.09 -13.90 -7.05
C ALA A 25 2.87 -13.22 -5.93
N ASP A 26 4.17 -13.03 -6.12
CA ASP A 26 4.98 -12.16 -5.25
C ASP A 26 4.99 -10.75 -5.84
N LEU A 27 4.17 -9.87 -5.28
CA LEU A 27 3.91 -8.47 -5.63
C LEU A 27 3.05 -8.28 -6.89
N PHE A 28 3.49 -8.75 -8.06
CA PHE A 28 2.79 -8.53 -9.32
C PHE A 28 2.43 -9.85 -10.03
N PRO A 29 1.23 -9.93 -10.62
CA PRO A 29 0.95 -10.94 -11.63
C PRO A 29 1.71 -10.64 -12.92
N GLU A 30 1.77 -11.59 -13.85
CA GLU A 30 2.31 -11.37 -15.19
C GLU A 30 1.44 -10.36 -15.99
N GLY A 31 2.11 -9.60 -16.87
CA GLY A 31 1.46 -8.69 -17.79
C GLY A 31 1.47 -7.22 -17.33
N ARG A 32 0.69 -6.41 -18.04
CA ARG A 32 0.55 -4.97 -17.83
C ARG A 32 -0.92 -4.60 -17.67
N ALA A 33 -1.18 -3.52 -16.96
CA ALA A 33 -2.52 -3.00 -16.75
C ALA A 33 -2.55 -1.47 -16.90
N PRO A 34 -3.69 -0.90 -17.30
CA PRO A 34 -3.87 0.56 -17.34
C PRO A 34 -3.91 1.17 -15.93
N LEU A 35 -4.28 0.37 -14.93
CA LEU A 35 -4.30 0.78 -13.51
C LEU A 35 -3.80 -0.36 -12.62
N VAL A 36 -2.83 -0.05 -11.78
CA VAL A 36 -2.33 -0.95 -10.73
C VAL A 36 -2.52 -0.30 -9.38
N VAL A 37 -3.26 -0.95 -8.47
CA VAL A 37 -3.55 -0.43 -7.13
C VAL A 37 -2.83 -1.25 -6.07
N CYS A 38 -2.17 -0.58 -5.14
CA CYS A 38 -1.50 -1.21 -4.02
C CYS A 38 -1.82 -0.51 -2.70
N ASN A 39 -2.21 -1.31 -1.70
CA ASN A 39 -2.28 -0.88 -0.31
C ASN A 39 -1.31 -1.78 0.50
N PRO A 40 -0.01 -1.44 0.56
CA PRO A 40 0.98 -2.23 1.29
C PRO A 40 0.80 -2.06 2.80
N PRO A 41 1.42 -2.89 3.63
CA PRO A 41 1.57 -2.61 5.05
C PRO A 41 2.29 -1.26 5.26
N TRP A 42 1.83 -0.46 6.24
CA TRP A 42 2.26 0.94 6.35
C TRP A 42 3.45 1.16 7.27
N VAL A 43 3.70 0.23 8.20
CA VAL A 43 4.72 0.39 9.25
C VAL A 43 5.92 -0.51 8.96
N PRO A 44 7.12 0.05 8.73
CA PRO A 44 8.33 -0.71 8.42
C PRO A 44 8.96 -1.30 9.70
N ALA A 45 8.22 -2.16 10.40
CA ALA A 45 8.66 -2.87 11.59
C ALA A 45 8.51 -4.39 11.40
N ARG A 46 9.13 -5.16 12.29
CA ARG A 46 9.05 -6.63 12.24
C ARG A 46 7.71 -7.10 12.80
N PRO A 47 6.94 -7.88 12.04
CA PRO A 47 5.73 -8.51 12.55
C PRO A 47 6.09 -9.61 13.58
N SER A 48 5.29 -9.73 14.64
CA SER A 48 5.44 -10.78 15.66
C SER A 48 4.50 -11.96 15.42
N SER A 49 3.55 -11.83 14.49
CA SER A 49 2.59 -12.89 14.13
C SER A 49 2.21 -12.84 12.65
N PRO A 50 1.69 -13.95 12.07
CA PRO A 50 1.28 -13.98 10.66
C PRO A 50 0.20 -12.95 10.28
N ILE A 51 -0.66 -12.56 11.20
CA ILE A 51 -1.71 -11.57 10.95
C ILE A 51 -1.14 -10.15 10.89
N GLU A 52 -0.04 -9.91 11.59
CA GLU A 52 0.62 -8.60 11.62
C GLU A 52 1.34 -8.25 10.32
N HIS A 53 1.61 -9.22 9.44
CA HIS A 53 2.10 -8.95 8.09
C HIS A 53 1.14 -8.08 7.23
N ALA A 54 -0.12 -7.92 7.65
CA ALA A 54 -1.04 -6.98 7.02
C ALA A 54 -0.77 -5.51 7.41
N VAL A 55 0.00 -5.28 8.49
CA VAL A 55 0.27 -3.94 9.05
C VAL A 55 1.75 -3.59 8.99
N TYR A 56 2.63 -4.59 9.18
CA TYR A 56 4.07 -4.42 9.29
C TYR A 56 4.80 -4.97 8.08
N ASP A 57 5.70 -4.17 7.54
CA ASP A 57 6.54 -4.47 6.36
C ASP A 57 8.01 -4.21 6.70
N GLU A 58 8.69 -5.22 7.24
CA GLU A 58 10.08 -5.10 7.65
C GLU A 58 10.96 -4.55 6.51
N GLY A 59 11.64 -3.44 6.77
CA GLY A 59 12.47 -2.75 5.80
C GLY A 59 11.71 -2.15 4.61
N SER A 60 10.38 -2.00 4.71
CA SER A 60 9.52 -1.55 3.60
C SER A 60 9.66 -2.41 2.33
N ARG A 61 9.85 -3.73 2.49
CA ARG A 61 10.10 -4.65 1.38
C ARG A 61 8.98 -4.63 0.33
N MET A 62 7.73 -4.71 0.78
CA MET A 62 6.59 -4.72 -0.13
C MET A 62 6.43 -3.36 -0.83
N LEU A 63 6.52 -2.26 -0.09
CA LEU A 63 6.45 -0.91 -0.64
C LEU A 63 7.54 -0.67 -1.69
N ARG A 64 8.80 -0.96 -1.35
CA ARG A 64 9.94 -0.78 -2.27
C ARG A 64 9.85 -1.70 -3.48
N GLY A 65 9.46 -2.96 -3.28
CA GLY A 65 9.27 -3.92 -4.37
C GLY A 65 8.13 -3.49 -5.31
N PHE A 66 7.02 -2.98 -4.76
CA PHE A 66 5.94 -2.41 -5.56
C PHE A 66 6.44 -1.23 -6.41
N LEU A 67 7.14 -0.26 -5.82
CA LEU A 67 7.67 0.87 -6.58
C LEU A 67 8.63 0.43 -7.68
N ALA A 68 9.58 -0.46 -7.36
CA ALA A 68 10.59 -0.94 -8.31
C ALA A 68 9.98 -1.71 -9.50
N GLY A 69 8.88 -2.45 -9.28
CA GLY A 69 8.22 -3.24 -10.33
C GLY A 69 7.14 -2.48 -11.11
N LEU A 70 6.64 -1.36 -10.58
CA LEU A 70 5.42 -0.73 -11.10
C LEU A 70 5.52 -0.32 -12.57
N ALA A 71 6.60 0.35 -12.98
CA ALA A 71 6.76 0.82 -14.36
C ALA A 71 6.72 -0.32 -15.39
N ALA A 72 7.25 -1.51 -15.03
CA ALA A 72 7.24 -2.69 -15.91
C ALA A 72 5.84 -3.31 -16.07
N HIS A 73 4.92 -3.05 -15.12
CA HIS A 73 3.57 -3.61 -15.09
C HIS A 73 2.48 -2.61 -15.47
N LEU A 74 2.86 -1.38 -15.85
CA LEU A 74 1.93 -0.39 -16.40
C LEU A 74 1.89 -0.45 -17.93
N GLU A 75 0.69 -0.34 -18.50
CA GLU A 75 0.52 -0.02 -19.91
C GLU A 75 1.02 1.41 -20.22
N PRO A 76 1.26 1.76 -21.49
CA PRO A 76 1.54 3.14 -21.87
C PRO A 76 0.45 4.08 -21.35
N ALA A 77 0.82 5.17 -20.68
CA ALA A 77 -0.07 6.11 -20.01
C ALA A 77 -0.89 5.52 -18.84
N GLY A 78 -0.58 4.30 -18.37
CA GLY A 78 -1.20 3.70 -17.18
C GLY A 78 -0.75 4.38 -15.90
N GLU A 79 -1.54 4.20 -14.85
CA GLU A 79 -1.27 4.76 -13.51
C GLU A 79 -1.10 3.67 -12.45
N GLY A 80 -0.19 3.91 -11.52
CA GLY A 80 -0.11 3.18 -10.25
C GLY A 80 -0.73 4.00 -9.14
N TRP A 81 -1.66 3.42 -8.39
CA TRP A 81 -2.27 4.04 -7.22
C TRP A 81 -1.76 3.38 -5.95
N LEU A 82 -1.00 4.13 -5.16
CA LEU A 82 -0.44 3.69 -3.89
C LEU A 82 -1.20 4.35 -2.74
N ILE A 83 -1.83 3.52 -1.90
CA ILE A 83 -2.48 3.97 -0.67
C ILE A 83 -1.49 3.81 0.47
N LEU A 84 -1.13 4.89 1.14
CA LEU A 84 -0.10 4.87 2.18
C LEU A 84 -0.41 5.88 3.29
N SER A 85 -0.27 5.42 4.54
CA SER A 85 -0.31 6.31 5.71
C SER A 85 1.07 6.92 5.96
N ASP A 86 1.10 8.15 6.46
CA ASP A 86 2.31 8.80 6.96
C ASP A 86 2.62 8.45 8.43
N LEU A 87 1.92 7.48 9.00
CA LEU A 87 2.17 7.00 10.37
C LEU A 87 3.65 6.65 10.60
N ALA A 88 4.30 6.00 9.63
CA ALA A 88 5.72 5.69 9.71
C ALA A 88 6.61 6.93 9.76
N GLU A 89 6.20 8.04 9.18
CA GLU A 89 6.91 9.33 9.24
C GLU A 89 6.79 9.91 10.66
N HIS A 90 5.59 9.92 11.23
CA HIS A 90 5.34 10.37 12.61
C HIS A 90 6.07 9.50 13.66
N LEU A 91 6.33 8.24 13.36
CA LEU A 91 7.09 7.32 14.21
C LEU A 91 8.61 7.38 13.97
N GLY A 92 9.09 8.19 13.03
CA GLY A 92 10.50 8.29 12.66
C GLY A 92 11.08 7.03 12.00
N LEU A 93 10.23 6.16 11.44
CA LEU A 93 10.62 4.89 10.82
C LEU A 93 10.89 5.00 9.31
N ARG A 94 10.36 6.03 8.66
CA ARG A 94 10.57 6.37 7.27
C ARG A 94 10.30 7.85 7.08
N SER A 95 11.16 8.58 6.37
CA SER A 95 10.88 9.97 6.04
C SER A 95 10.12 10.11 4.71
N ARG A 96 9.52 11.29 4.51
CA ARG A 96 8.89 11.66 3.24
C ARG A 96 9.92 11.71 2.11
N GLU A 97 11.11 12.23 2.38
CA GLU A 97 12.22 12.31 1.43
C GLU A 97 12.66 10.92 0.98
N GLN A 98 12.71 9.93 1.90
CA GLN A 98 13.01 8.55 1.54
C GLN A 98 11.95 7.97 0.59
N LEU A 99 10.66 8.20 0.85
CA LEU A 99 9.59 7.74 -0.04
C LEU A 99 9.73 8.36 -1.43
N LEU A 100 9.91 9.66 -1.52
CA LEU A 100 10.08 10.38 -2.80
C LEU A 100 11.36 9.94 -3.53
N GLY A 101 12.43 9.68 -2.81
CA GLY A 101 13.66 9.11 -3.35
C GLY A 101 13.42 7.75 -3.99
N TRP A 102 12.74 6.82 -3.32
CA TRP A 102 12.39 5.50 -3.86
C TRP A 102 11.49 5.58 -5.10
N ILE A 103 10.53 6.52 -5.14
CA ILE A 103 9.70 6.77 -6.31
C ILE A 103 10.55 7.19 -7.50
N ALA A 104 11.45 8.16 -7.31
CA ALA A 104 12.33 8.66 -8.36
C ALA A 104 13.34 7.59 -8.84
N GLU A 105 13.98 6.87 -7.91
CA GLU A 105 14.92 5.77 -8.21
C GLU A 105 14.25 4.64 -9.01
N ALA A 106 12.96 4.42 -8.79
CA ALA A 106 12.18 3.43 -9.54
C ALA A 106 11.76 3.89 -10.95
N GLY A 107 12.20 5.06 -11.41
CA GLY A 107 11.80 5.64 -12.70
C GLY A 107 10.33 6.04 -12.75
N LEU A 108 9.78 6.47 -11.63
CA LEU A 108 8.39 6.90 -11.48
C LEU A 108 8.32 8.40 -11.24
N LYS A 109 7.20 8.99 -11.62
CA LYS A 109 6.83 10.37 -11.28
C LYS A 109 5.49 10.41 -10.55
N VAL A 110 5.32 11.39 -9.66
CA VAL A 110 4.07 11.66 -8.97
C VAL A 110 3.19 12.53 -9.87
N LEU A 111 2.02 12.03 -10.25
CA LEU A 111 1.01 12.78 -11.01
C LEU A 111 0.12 13.62 -10.08
N GLY A 112 -0.11 13.15 -8.86
CA GLY A 112 -0.94 13.82 -7.88
C GLY A 112 -1.02 13.03 -6.58
N ARG A 113 -1.59 13.67 -5.56
CA ARG A 113 -1.83 13.06 -4.24
C ARG A 113 -3.13 13.59 -3.67
N GLU A 114 -3.96 12.67 -3.16
CA GLU A 114 -5.18 12.97 -2.43
C GLU A 114 -5.01 12.53 -0.97
N ASP A 115 -5.28 13.43 -0.04
CA ASP A 115 -5.06 13.22 1.38
C ASP A 115 -6.39 13.13 2.13
N ILE A 116 -6.50 12.16 3.04
CA ILE A 116 -7.65 12.00 3.93
C ILE A 116 -7.18 11.72 5.36
N ARG A 117 -7.84 12.32 6.33
CA ARG A 117 -7.62 12.00 7.75
C ARG A 117 -8.48 10.80 8.15
N PRO A 118 -7.89 9.77 8.77
CA PRO A 118 -8.67 8.63 9.26
C PRO A 118 -9.69 9.04 10.32
N HIS A 119 -10.92 8.53 10.19
CA HIS A 119 -12.00 8.71 11.16
C HIS A 119 -12.30 7.39 11.87
N HIS A 120 -11.40 6.91 12.74
CA HIS A 120 -11.62 5.70 13.51
C HIS A 120 -11.41 5.94 15.01
N ALA A 121 -12.01 5.09 15.84
CA ALA A 121 -12.01 5.26 17.29
C ALA A 121 -10.60 5.30 17.91
N LYS A 122 -9.64 4.53 17.37
CA LYS A 122 -8.26 4.53 17.84
C LYS A 122 -7.52 5.85 17.62
N ALA A 123 -7.91 6.65 16.64
CA ALA A 123 -7.30 7.95 16.41
C ALA A 123 -7.66 8.95 17.52
N ALA A 124 -8.79 8.73 18.20
CA ALA A 124 -9.28 9.54 19.32
C ALA A 124 -8.97 8.95 20.71
N ASP A 125 -8.37 7.77 20.78
CA ASP A 125 -8.06 7.08 22.06
C ASP A 125 -6.78 7.64 22.69
N ALA A 126 -6.93 8.51 23.67
CA ALA A 126 -5.81 9.08 24.41
C ALA A 126 -5.01 8.06 25.27
N GLY A 127 -5.55 6.85 25.48
CA GLY A 127 -4.87 5.75 26.15
C GLY A 127 -3.96 4.92 25.24
N ASP A 128 -4.01 5.10 23.92
CA ASP A 128 -3.12 4.44 22.96
C ASP A 128 -1.71 5.04 23.06
N ALA A 129 -0.70 4.19 23.23
CA ALA A 129 0.72 4.62 23.24
C ALA A 129 1.16 5.37 21.97
N LEU A 130 0.44 5.16 20.85
CA LEU A 130 0.68 5.82 19.58
C LEU A 130 -0.31 6.96 19.30
N HIS A 131 -1.07 7.40 20.31
CA HIS A 131 -2.14 8.39 20.16
C HIS A 131 -1.70 9.63 19.39
N ALA A 132 -0.56 10.23 19.76
CA ALA A 132 -0.08 11.45 19.11
C ALA A 132 0.21 11.23 17.60
N ALA A 133 0.85 10.12 17.25
CA ALA A 133 1.13 9.77 15.86
C ALA A 133 -0.15 9.46 15.08
N ARG A 134 -1.10 8.72 15.69
CA ARG A 134 -2.39 8.39 15.06
C ARG A 134 -3.30 9.60 14.90
N ALA A 135 -3.27 10.54 15.84
CA ALA A 135 -4.04 11.80 15.75
C ALA A 135 -3.51 12.73 14.64
N ALA A 136 -2.21 12.66 14.37
CA ALA A 136 -1.56 13.43 13.28
C ALA A 136 -1.64 12.72 11.91
N GLU A 137 -1.95 11.41 11.90
CA GLU A 137 -1.91 10.53 10.72
C GLU A 137 -2.76 11.07 9.57
N VAL A 138 -2.17 11.03 8.37
CA VAL A 138 -2.83 11.27 7.10
C VAL A 138 -2.65 10.06 6.20
N THR A 139 -3.73 9.55 5.64
CA THR A 139 -3.69 8.53 4.59
C THR A 139 -3.73 9.21 3.24
N SER A 140 -2.79 8.88 2.37
CA SER A 140 -2.66 9.48 1.05
C SER A 140 -2.86 8.44 -0.04
N LEU A 141 -3.59 8.81 -1.08
CA LEU A 141 -3.59 8.13 -2.37
C LEU A 141 -2.58 8.85 -3.27
N TRP A 142 -1.48 8.18 -3.57
CA TRP A 142 -0.46 8.65 -4.50
C TRP A 142 -0.77 8.13 -5.90
N ARG A 143 -0.88 9.01 -6.88
CA ARG A 143 -0.99 8.65 -8.29
C ARG A 143 0.38 8.74 -8.93
N LEU A 144 0.85 7.62 -9.45
CA LEU A 144 2.19 7.43 -10.00
C LEU A 144 2.11 7.02 -11.47
N ALA A 145 3.09 7.43 -12.26
CA ALA A 145 3.27 6.95 -13.63
C ALA A 145 4.75 6.70 -13.91
N ALA A 146 5.07 5.97 -14.97
CA ALA A 146 6.43 5.93 -15.49
C ALA A 146 6.90 7.34 -15.87
N ALA A 147 8.15 7.67 -15.54
CA ALA A 147 8.76 8.96 -15.81
C ALA A 147 9.01 9.19 -17.30
#